data_25aad3064635586e0726d03b3c52def7
#
_entry.id   25aad3064635586e0726d03b3c52def7
#
_cell.length_a   1.000
_cell.length_b   1.000
_cell.length_c   1.000
_cell.angle_alpha   90.00
_cell.angle_beta   90.00
_cell.angle_gamma   90.00
#
_symmetry.space_group_name_H-M   'P 1'
#
loop_
_entity.id
_entity.type
_entity.pdbx_description
1 polymer ?
#
loop_
_entity_poly.entity_id
_entity_poly.type
_entity_poly.pdbx_seq_one_letter_code
_entity_poly.pdbx_strand_id
1 'polypeptide(L)'
;MSENLVKVTIDDVELDVPAGTLVIRAAEQAGIRIPRFCDHPLLEPVAACRQCLVEVGMPDRNTGELRFMPKPQPSCAQTVTPGMVVKTQHTSEVARRAQEGVMEFLLINHPLDCPICDKGGECPLQNQAMSEGRESSRFIDAKRTYRKPLKLTSQILLDRERCILCQRCVRFGKEISGDV
;
A
#
# COMPACT_ATOMS: atom_id res chain seq x y z
N MET A 1 6.35 8.35 -31.63
CA MET A 1 7.40 8.52 -30.60
C MET A 1 7.63 7.14 -30.01
N SER A 2 8.84 6.57 -30.17
CA SER A 2 9.15 5.25 -29.56
C SER A 2 9.08 5.40 -28.05
N GLU A 3 8.11 4.76 -27.43
CA GLU A 3 8.06 4.68 -25.95
C GLU A 3 9.34 3.99 -25.48
N ASN A 4 10.04 4.63 -24.55
CA ASN A 4 11.23 4.06 -23.93
C ASN A 4 10.77 2.97 -22.95
N LEU A 5 10.65 1.74 -23.44
CA LEU A 5 10.21 0.59 -22.67
C LEU A 5 11.35 0.09 -21.77
N VAL A 6 11.00 -0.30 -20.59
CA VAL A 6 11.89 -0.85 -19.56
C VAL A 6 11.43 -2.28 -19.22
N LYS A 7 12.34 -3.23 -19.32
CA LYS A 7 12.08 -4.62 -18.91
C LYS A 7 12.20 -4.76 -17.40
N VAL A 8 11.16 -5.32 -16.76
CA VAL A 8 11.07 -5.61 -15.33
C VAL A 8 10.48 -7.00 -15.12
N THR A 9 10.91 -7.69 -14.09
CA THR A 9 10.34 -8.99 -13.69
C THR A 9 9.59 -8.84 -12.37
N ILE A 10 8.32 -9.24 -12.32
CA ILE A 10 7.50 -9.19 -11.10
C ILE A 10 6.93 -10.60 -10.86
N ASP A 11 7.26 -11.22 -9.73
CA ASP A 11 6.87 -12.59 -9.38
C ASP A 11 7.08 -13.58 -10.55
N ASP A 12 8.28 -13.54 -11.14
CA ASP A 12 8.71 -14.38 -12.28
C ASP A 12 7.99 -14.06 -13.63
N VAL A 13 7.15 -13.04 -13.70
CA VAL A 13 6.53 -12.54 -14.94
C VAL A 13 7.36 -11.38 -15.50
N GLU A 14 7.89 -11.56 -16.70
CA GLU A 14 8.60 -10.50 -17.44
C GLU A 14 7.61 -9.54 -18.13
N LEU A 15 7.88 -8.25 -18.02
CA LEU A 15 7.07 -7.17 -18.59
C LEU A 15 7.95 -6.10 -19.22
N ASP A 16 7.48 -5.56 -20.33
CA ASP A 16 8.01 -4.34 -20.92
C ASP A 16 7.02 -3.19 -20.65
N VAL A 17 7.43 -2.22 -19.84
CA VAL A 17 6.57 -1.10 -19.43
C VAL A 17 7.26 0.23 -19.71
N PRO A 18 6.52 1.33 -19.91
CA PRO A 18 7.10 2.65 -20.10
C PRO A 18 8.02 3.04 -18.94
N ALA A 19 9.13 3.71 -19.25
CA ALA A 19 10.02 4.26 -18.24
C ALA A 19 9.27 5.25 -17.34
N GLY A 20 9.53 5.19 -16.03
CA GLY A 20 8.82 5.99 -15.03
C GLY A 20 7.53 5.36 -14.49
N THR A 21 7.10 4.22 -15.04
CA THR A 21 5.96 3.46 -14.47
C THR A 21 6.26 3.06 -13.03
N LEU A 22 5.27 3.18 -12.14
CA LEU A 22 5.38 2.71 -10.76
C LEU A 22 5.29 1.18 -10.71
N VAL A 23 6.05 0.55 -9.83
CA VAL A 23 6.06 -0.91 -9.64
C VAL A 23 4.65 -1.46 -9.43
N ILE A 24 3.82 -0.76 -8.64
CA ILE A 24 2.44 -1.18 -8.39
C ILE A 24 1.58 -1.17 -9.67
N ARG A 25 1.84 -0.24 -10.61
CA ARG A 25 1.12 -0.17 -11.90
C ARG A 25 1.62 -1.25 -12.87
N ALA A 26 2.91 -1.53 -12.86
CA ALA A 26 3.48 -2.64 -13.62
C ALA A 26 2.91 -3.99 -13.13
N ALA A 27 2.80 -4.18 -11.81
CA ALA A 27 2.17 -5.37 -11.24
C ALA A 27 0.70 -5.52 -11.65
N GLU A 28 -0.07 -4.42 -11.69
CA GLU A 28 -1.46 -4.44 -12.17
C GLU A 28 -1.57 -4.88 -13.64
N GLN A 29 -0.65 -4.46 -14.50
CA GLN A 29 -0.59 -4.90 -15.90
C GLN A 29 -0.32 -6.39 -16.03
N ALA A 30 0.45 -6.96 -15.10
CA ALA A 30 0.70 -8.40 -15.00
C ALA A 30 -0.47 -9.18 -14.34
N GLY A 31 -1.54 -8.52 -13.89
CA GLY A 31 -2.61 -9.15 -13.12
C GLY A 31 -2.22 -9.50 -11.68
N ILE A 32 -1.06 -9.00 -11.21
CA ILE A 32 -0.55 -9.26 -9.85
C ILE A 32 -1.08 -8.18 -8.91
N ARG A 33 -1.86 -8.61 -7.93
CA ARG A 33 -2.43 -7.70 -6.93
C ARG A 33 -1.46 -7.48 -5.77
N ILE A 34 -1.07 -6.23 -5.55
CA ILE A 34 -0.33 -5.79 -4.36
C ILE A 34 -1.30 -5.06 -3.43
N PRO A 35 -1.39 -5.44 -2.12
CA PRO A 35 -2.29 -4.81 -1.16
C PRO A 35 -1.89 -3.35 -0.90
N ARG A 36 -2.88 -2.46 -0.68
CA ARG A 36 -2.64 -1.02 -0.52
C ARG A 36 -3.84 -0.31 0.10
N PHE A 37 -3.59 0.84 0.74
CA PHE A 37 -4.63 1.74 1.22
C PHE A 37 -4.48 3.16 0.70
N CYS A 38 -3.28 3.76 0.79
CA CYS A 38 -3.08 5.16 0.43
C CYS A 38 -2.96 5.40 -1.09
N ASP A 39 -2.56 4.39 -1.85
CA ASP A 39 -2.41 4.50 -3.30
C ASP A 39 -3.76 4.66 -4.01
N HIS A 40 -3.79 5.54 -5.00
CA HIS A 40 -4.91 5.75 -5.91
C HIS A 40 -4.39 6.27 -7.27
N PRO A 41 -4.90 5.77 -8.41
CA PRO A 41 -4.41 6.16 -9.74
C PRO A 41 -4.47 7.66 -10.06
N LEU A 42 -5.41 8.38 -9.43
CA LEU A 42 -5.66 9.82 -9.65
C LEU A 42 -4.99 10.72 -8.61
N LEU A 43 -4.19 10.17 -7.69
CA LEU A 43 -3.52 10.93 -6.64
C LEU A 43 -2.01 10.69 -6.71
N GLU A 44 -1.24 11.71 -6.40
CA GLU A 44 0.22 11.59 -6.35
C GLU A 44 0.68 10.55 -5.32
N PRO A 45 1.74 9.80 -5.61
CA PRO A 45 2.28 8.80 -4.70
C PRO A 45 2.73 9.41 -3.36
N VAL A 46 2.33 8.81 -2.24
CA VAL A 46 2.70 9.31 -0.89
C VAL A 46 3.39 8.27 0.00
N ALA A 47 3.27 6.98 -0.35
CA ALA A 47 3.84 5.85 0.42
C ALA A 47 3.51 5.87 1.93
N ALA A 48 2.36 6.43 2.33
CA ALA A 48 2.02 6.66 3.74
C ALA A 48 1.62 5.38 4.49
N CYS A 49 0.79 4.53 3.90
CA CYS A 49 0.23 3.36 4.59
C CYS A 49 1.22 2.19 4.71
N ARG A 50 2.22 2.10 3.84
CA ARG A 50 3.24 1.04 3.78
C ARG A 50 2.70 -0.38 3.52
N GLN A 51 1.44 -0.54 3.20
CA GLN A 51 0.86 -1.86 2.95
C GLN A 51 1.38 -2.52 1.67
N CYS A 52 1.83 -1.73 0.70
CA CYS A 52 2.33 -2.18 -0.59
C CYS A 52 3.83 -2.51 -0.62
N LEU A 53 4.41 -2.92 0.50
CA LEU A 53 5.81 -3.28 0.60
C LEU A 53 6.12 -4.55 -0.21
N VAL A 54 7.17 -4.48 -1.03
CA VAL A 54 7.69 -5.58 -1.86
C VAL A 54 9.21 -5.65 -1.74
N GLU A 55 9.81 -6.80 -2.02
CA GLU A 55 11.25 -6.87 -2.21
C GLU A 55 11.64 -6.40 -3.60
N VAL A 56 12.68 -5.59 -3.68
CA VAL A 56 13.22 -5.05 -4.93
C VAL A 56 14.66 -5.46 -5.07
N GLY A 57 14.95 -6.18 -6.14
CA GLY A 57 16.30 -6.55 -6.57
C GLY A 57 16.71 -5.73 -7.79
N MET A 58 17.97 -5.33 -7.83
CA MET A 58 18.57 -4.60 -8.93
C MET A 58 19.86 -5.28 -9.37
N PRO A 59 20.15 -5.35 -10.68
CA PRO A 59 21.45 -5.82 -11.13
C PRO A 59 22.54 -4.85 -10.66
N ASP A 60 23.59 -5.38 -10.07
CA ASP A 60 24.80 -4.61 -9.74
C ASP A 60 25.44 -4.10 -11.04
N ARG A 61 25.78 -2.82 -11.08
CA ARG A 61 26.32 -2.17 -12.29
C ARG A 61 27.67 -2.72 -12.75
N ASN A 62 28.45 -3.29 -11.83
CA ASN A 62 29.79 -3.77 -12.11
C ASN A 62 29.83 -5.28 -12.38
N THR A 63 29.05 -6.06 -11.61
CA THR A 63 29.08 -7.53 -11.68
C THR A 63 27.91 -8.12 -12.47
N GLY A 64 26.83 -7.35 -12.66
CA GLY A 64 25.57 -7.84 -13.23
C GLY A 64 24.77 -8.75 -12.28
N GLU A 65 25.30 -9.06 -11.10
CA GLU A 65 24.63 -9.90 -10.12
C GLU A 65 23.38 -9.21 -9.54
N LEU A 66 22.30 -9.95 -9.40
CA LEU A 66 21.08 -9.44 -8.78
C LEU A 66 21.26 -9.28 -7.27
N ARG A 67 21.09 -8.05 -6.78
CA ARG A 67 21.14 -7.73 -5.35
C ARG A 67 19.83 -7.15 -4.88
N PHE A 68 19.22 -7.77 -3.87
CA PHE A 68 18.02 -7.27 -3.24
C PHE A 68 18.34 -6.15 -2.25
N MET A 69 17.45 -5.15 -2.19
CA MET A 69 17.53 -4.08 -1.20
C MET A 69 17.39 -4.65 0.23
N PRO A 70 18.09 -4.10 1.22
CA PRO A 70 18.07 -4.66 2.58
C PRO A 70 16.72 -4.49 3.30
N LYS A 71 15.85 -3.65 2.78
CA LYS A 71 14.49 -3.41 3.33
C LYS A 71 13.46 -3.42 2.20
N PRO A 72 12.26 -3.96 2.44
CA PRO A 72 11.15 -3.88 1.48
C PRO A 72 10.82 -2.44 1.10
N GLN A 73 10.45 -2.22 -0.16
CA GLN A 73 10.16 -0.91 -0.74
C GLN A 73 8.67 -0.73 -1.01
N PRO A 74 8.13 0.49 -0.89
CA PRO A 74 6.73 0.77 -1.21
C PRO A 74 6.52 0.79 -2.73
N SER A 75 5.90 -0.23 -3.29
CA SER A 75 5.66 -0.37 -4.73
C SER A 75 4.87 0.80 -5.35
N CYS A 76 4.05 1.49 -4.54
CA CYS A 76 3.28 2.65 -4.99
C CYS A 76 4.09 3.94 -5.18
N ALA A 77 5.37 3.97 -4.77
CA ALA A 77 6.25 5.12 -4.92
C ALA A 77 7.62 4.74 -5.52
N GLN A 78 7.81 3.47 -5.86
CA GLN A 78 9.01 2.98 -6.52
C GLN A 78 8.77 2.92 -8.02
N THR A 79 9.58 3.62 -8.81
CA THR A 79 9.58 3.54 -10.27
C THR A 79 10.39 2.33 -10.75
N VAL A 80 9.93 1.73 -11.86
CA VAL A 80 10.67 0.64 -12.51
C VAL A 80 11.98 1.13 -13.11
N THR A 81 12.97 0.26 -13.12
CA THR A 81 14.27 0.49 -13.76
C THR A 81 14.68 -0.76 -14.55
N PRO A 82 15.55 -0.63 -15.58
CA PRO A 82 15.96 -1.75 -16.40
C PRO A 82 16.55 -2.91 -15.60
N GLY A 83 16.03 -4.12 -15.83
CA GLY A 83 16.49 -5.34 -15.15
C GLY A 83 16.05 -5.46 -13.68
N MET A 84 15.16 -4.58 -13.21
CA MET A 84 14.60 -4.69 -11.86
C MET A 84 13.83 -6.01 -11.70
N VAL A 85 14.03 -6.67 -10.56
CA VAL A 85 13.28 -7.85 -10.14
C VAL A 85 12.50 -7.50 -8.87
N VAL A 86 11.19 -7.71 -8.91
CA VAL A 86 10.30 -7.42 -7.79
C VAL A 86 9.66 -8.73 -7.32
N LYS A 87 9.67 -8.95 -6.03
CA LYS A 87 8.99 -10.08 -5.39
C LYS A 87 7.90 -9.55 -4.45
N THR A 88 6.66 -9.92 -4.73
CA THR A 88 5.50 -9.54 -3.94
C THR A 88 5.24 -10.54 -2.80
N GLN A 89 4.13 -10.41 -2.09
CA GLN A 89 3.70 -11.36 -1.06
C GLN A 89 3.52 -12.79 -1.58
N HIS A 90 3.41 -12.99 -2.89
CA HIS A 90 3.22 -14.30 -3.50
C HIS A 90 4.53 -15.09 -3.62
N THR A 91 5.66 -14.41 -3.80
CA THR A 91 6.98 -15.04 -4.02
C THR A 91 8.03 -14.64 -2.97
N SER A 92 7.70 -13.73 -2.04
CA SER A 92 8.61 -13.28 -0.99
C SER A 92 7.98 -13.38 0.40
N GLU A 93 8.58 -14.20 1.24
CA GLU A 93 8.23 -14.28 2.66
C GLU A 93 8.53 -12.95 3.40
N VAL A 94 9.57 -12.22 2.98
CA VAL A 94 9.92 -10.91 3.55
C VAL A 94 8.81 -9.89 3.25
N ALA A 95 8.33 -9.83 2.02
CA ALA A 95 7.22 -8.95 1.63
C ALA A 95 5.93 -9.34 2.38
N ARG A 96 5.61 -10.64 2.44
CA ARG A 96 4.43 -11.15 3.14
C ARG A 96 4.45 -10.77 4.62
N ARG A 97 5.55 -11.00 5.32
CA ARG A 97 5.69 -10.63 6.74
C ARG A 97 5.66 -9.12 6.97
N ALA A 98 6.22 -8.34 6.05
CA ALA A 98 6.17 -6.89 6.16
C ALA A 98 4.73 -6.37 6.04
N GLN A 99 3.96 -6.87 5.08
CA GLN A 99 2.55 -6.52 4.88
C GLN A 99 1.67 -6.97 6.06
N GLU A 100 1.89 -8.19 6.57
CA GLU A 100 1.24 -8.71 7.78
C GLU A 100 1.51 -7.82 9.00
N GLY A 101 2.76 -7.39 9.18
CA GLY A 101 3.14 -6.47 10.27
C GLY A 101 2.50 -5.09 10.13
N VAL A 102 2.38 -4.56 8.91
CA VAL A 102 1.66 -3.29 8.67
C VAL A 102 0.17 -3.43 9.00
N MET A 103 -0.46 -4.54 8.61
CA MET A 103 -1.85 -4.82 9.00
C MET A 103 -2.01 -4.87 10.52
N GLU A 104 -1.08 -5.52 11.22
CA GLU A 104 -1.09 -5.55 12.69
C GLU A 104 -1.03 -4.14 13.27
N PHE A 105 -0.13 -3.27 12.79
CA PHE A 105 -0.06 -1.86 13.23
C PHE A 105 -1.33 -1.07 12.94
N LEU A 106 -1.98 -1.27 11.82
CA LEU A 106 -3.25 -0.62 11.51
C LEU A 106 -4.39 -1.08 12.42
N LEU A 107 -4.36 -2.33 12.85
CA LEU A 107 -5.45 -2.94 13.64
C LEU A 107 -5.31 -2.76 15.15
N ILE A 108 -4.10 -2.56 15.71
CA ILE A 108 -3.91 -2.49 17.17
C ILE A 108 -4.79 -1.45 17.87
N ASN A 109 -5.00 -0.29 17.25
CA ASN A 109 -5.86 0.77 17.79
C ASN A 109 -7.15 0.98 17.00
N HIS A 110 -7.38 0.23 15.93
CA HIS A 110 -8.62 0.33 15.17
C HIS A 110 -9.79 -0.18 16.01
N PRO A 111 -10.92 0.57 16.13
CA PRO A 111 -12.02 0.18 17.01
C PRO A 111 -12.78 -1.05 16.49
N LEU A 112 -13.41 -1.80 17.38
CA LEU A 112 -14.26 -2.95 17.05
C LEU A 112 -15.67 -2.49 16.64
N ASP A 113 -15.74 -1.48 15.79
CA ASP A 113 -16.97 -0.80 15.38
C ASP A 113 -17.58 -1.34 14.09
N CYS A 114 -17.06 -2.43 13.52
CA CYS A 114 -17.54 -2.94 12.22
C CYS A 114 -19.07 -3.06 12.12
N PRO A 115 -19.79 -3.54 13.16
CA PRO A 115 -21.24 -3.66 13.11
C PRO A 115 -22.01 -2.33 13.01
N ILE A 116 -21.39 -1.22 13.44
CA ILE A 116 -21.96 0.13 13.45
C ILE A 116 -21.21 1.10 12.54
N CYS A 117 -20.23 0.61 11.78
CA CYS A 117 -19.43 1.43 10.87
C CYS A 117 -20.08 1.49 9.49
N ASP A 118 -20.28 2.70 8.96
CA ASP A 118 -20.89 2.92 7.63
C ASP A 118 -20.10 2.27 6.49
N LYS A 119 -18.77 1.95 6.72
CA LYS A 119 -17.92 1.26 5.75
C LYS A 119 -17.93 -0.27 5.92
N GLY A 120 -18.62 -0.81 6.92
CA GLY A 120 -18.72 -2.25 7.16
C GLY A 120 -19.30 -2.99 5.94
N GLY A 121 -18.73 -4.16 5.60
CA GLY A 121 -19.15 -4.98 4.45
C GLY A 121 -18.52 -4.60 3.10
N GLU A 122 -18.08 -3.36 2.91
CA GLU A 122 -17.35 -2.90 1.72
C GLU A 122 -15.99 -2.24 2.08
N CYS A 123 -15.43 -2.63 3.20
CA CYS A 123 -14.24 -2.00 3.79
C CYS A 123 -12.94 -2.66 3.29
N PRO A 124 -12.06 -1.90 2.61
CA PRO A 124 -10.75 -2.43 2.21
C PRO A 124 -9.89 -2.92 3.39
N LEU A 125 -10.04 -2.31 4.60
CA LEU A 125 -9.32 -2.75 5.78
C LEU A 125 -9.79 -4.14 6.24
N GLN A 126 -11.11 -4.41 6.25
CA GLN A 126 -11.65 -5.74 6.53
C GLN A 126 -11.13 -6.77 5.52
N ASN A 127 -11.23 -6.47 4.22
CA ASN A 127 -10.80 -7.40 3.17
C ASN A 127 -9.31 -7.72 3.27
N GLN A 128 -8.45 -6.72 3.48
CA GLN A 128 -7.01 -6.94 3.60
C GLN A 128 -6.62 -7.54 4.96
N ALA A 129 -7.39 -7.29 6.02
CA ALA A 129 -7.17 -7.99 7.29
C ALA A 129 -7.40 -9.50 7.16
N MET A 130 -8.41 -9.91 6.37
CA MET A 130 -8.69 -11.33 6.11
C MET A 130 -7.67 -11.97 5.16
N SER A 131 -7.15 -11.24 4.16
CA SER A 131 -6.24 -11.80 3.15
C SER A 131 -4.76 -11.73 3.55
N GLU A 132 -4.35 -10.67 4.27
CA GLU A 132 -2.93 -10.35 4.54
C GLU A 132 -2.63 -10.24 6.05
N GLY A 133 -3.66 -10.26 6.90
CA GLY A 133 -3.52 -10.08 8.35
C GLY A 133 -3.34 -11.39 9.10
N ARG A 134 -3.09 -11.28 10.40
CA ARG A 134 -3.08 -12.41 11.33
C ARG A 134 -4.50 -12.82 11.69
N GLU A 135 -4.71 -14.10 11.94
CA GLU A 135 -5.99 -14.65 12.41
C GLU A 135 -6.34 -14.18 13.83
N SER A 136 -5.32 -13.88 14.64
CA SER A 136 -5.49 -13.44 16.03
C SER A 136 -4.61 -12.25 16.37
N SER A 137 -5.10 -11.39 17.27
CA SER A 137 -4.34 -10.26 17.77
C SER A 137 -3.40 -10.69 18.91
N ARG A 138 -2.15 -10.16 18.86
CA ARG A 138 -1.18 -10.26 19.97
C ARG A 138 -1.22 -9.04 20.89
N PHE A 139 -2.02 -8.03 20.56
CA PHE A 139 -2.15 -6.80 21.32
C PHE A 139 -3.04 -7.03 22.53
N ILE A 140 -2.48 -6.85 23.73
CA ILE A 140 -3.11 -7.11 25.02
C ILE A 140 -3.55 -5.86 25.76
N ASP A 141 -3.07 -4.68 25.33
CA ASP A 141 -3.40 -3.40 25.95
C ASP A 141 -4.77 -2.89 25.48
N ALA A 142 -5.31 -1.92 26.21
CA ALA A 142 -6.53 -1.24 25.80
C ALA A 142 -6.29 -0.39 24.55
N LYS A 143 -7.21 -0.47 23.59
CA LYS A 143 -7.18 0.39 22.41
C LYS A 143 -7.37 1.85 22.82
N ARG A 144 -6.66 2.76 22.13
CA ARG A 144 -6.83 4.21 22.31
C ARG A 144 -8.24 4.64 21.96
N THR A 145 -8.80 5.52 22.75
CA THR A 145 -10.13 6.10 22.52
C THR A 145 -10.03 7.62 22.38
N TYR A 146 -10.85 8.16 21.51
CA TYR A 146 -10.96 9.60 21.26
C TYR A 146 -12.42 10.04 21.34
N ARG A 147 -12.63 11.34 21.56
CA ARG A 147 -13.96 11.92 21.39
C ARG A 147 -14.39 11.77 19.93
N LYS A 148 -15.56 11.15 19.70
CA LYS A 148 -16.10 10.92 18.37
C LYS A 148 -17.63 11.06 18.33
N PRO A 149 -18.20 11.42 17.16
CA PRO A 149 -17.50 11.95 15.99
C PRO A 149 -17.06 13.40 16.19
N LEU A 150 -16.08 13.85 15.39
CA LEU A 150 -15.74 15.26 15.26
C LEU A 150 -16.50 15.87 14.09
N LYS A 151 -17.28 16.91 14.35
CA LYS A 151 -17.96 17.67 13.31
C LYS A 151 -16.96 18.64 12.66
N LEU A 152 -16.52 18.33 11.44
CA LEU A 152 -15.65 19.20 10.65
C LEU A 152 -16.45 20.29 9.95
N THR A 153 -17.57 19.91 9.33
CA THR A 153 -18.51 20.82 8.66
C THR A 153 -19.96 20.40 8.99
N SER A 154 -20.94 21.06 8.37
CA SER A 154 -22.34 20.64 8.47
C SER A 154 -22.62 19.27 7.78
N GLN A 155 -21.72 18.86 6.86
CA GLN A 155 -21.85 17.65 6.04
C GLN A 155 -20.85 16.55 6.38
N ILE A 156 -19.72 16.90 7.03
CA ILE A 156 -18.60 15.97 7.23
C ILE A 156 -18.37 15.73 8.72
N LEU A 157 -18.46 14.49 9.12
CA LEU A 157 -18.08 13.98 10.43
C LEU A 157 -16.83 13.14 10.31
N LEU A 158 -15.85 13.34 11.19
CA LEU A 158 -14.61 12.56 11.25
C LEU A 158 -14.60 11.68 12.51
N ASP A 159 -14.46 10.38 12.31
CA ASP A 159 -14.10 9.45 13.37
C ASP A 159 -12.60 9.14 13.34
N ARG A 160 -11.85 9.68 14.31
CA ARG A 160 -10.39 9.54 14.37
C ARG A 160 -9.93 8.14 14.73
N GLU A 161 -10.78 7.35 15.38
CA GLU A 161 -10.45 5.96 15.73
C GLU A 161 -10.54 5.05 14.50
N ARG A 162 -11.53 5.30 13.63
CA ARG A 162 -11.72 4.54 12.38
C ARG A 162 -10.76 4.97 11.28
N CYS A 163 -10.18 6.16 11.38
CA CYS A 163 -9.25 6.69 10.40
C CYS A 163 -7.92 5.92 10.42
N ILE A 164 -7.51 5.37 9.27
CA ILE A 164 -6.22 4.66 9.11
C ILE A 164 -5.09 5.57 8.60
N LEU A 165 -5.28 6.88 8.60
CA LEU A 165 -4.29 7.89 8.20
C LEU A 165 -3.74 7.70 6.78
N CYS A 166 -4.54 7.20 5.85
CA CYS A 166 -4.13 6.93 4.48
C CYS A 166 -3.96 8.19 3.61
N GLN A 167 -4.36 9.35 4.10
CA GLN A 167 -4.25 10.65 3.44
C GLN A 167 -5.01 10.82 2.11
N ARG A 168 -5.87 9.88 1.72
CA ARG A 168 -6.64 10.02 0.47
C ARG A 168 -7.54 11.25 0.46
N CYS A 169 -8.26 11.51 1.56
CA CYS A 169 -9.13 12.69 1.68
C CYS A 169 -8.35 14.00 1.62
N VAL A 170 -7.23 14.10 2.34
CA VAL A 170 -6.38 15.31 2.36
C VAL A 170 -5.78 15.57 0.98
N ARG A 171 -5.25 14.53 0.32
CA ARG A 171 -4.69 14.66 -1.03
C ARG A 171 -5.77 14.97 -2.06
N PHE A 172 -6.95 14.38 -1.95
CA PHE A 172 -8.08 14.73 -2.82
C PHE A 172 -8.42 16.21 -2.70
N GLY A 173 -8.57 16.73 -1.47
CA GLY A 173 -8.82 18.16 -1.26
C GLY A 173 -7.77 19.02 -1.93
N LYS A 174 -6.47 18.73 -1.68
CA LYS A 174 -5.37 19.52 -2.21
C LYS A 174 -5.19 19.37 -3.74
N GLU A 175 -5.21 18.15 -4.27
CA GLU A 175 -4.79 17.85 -5.65
C GLU A 175 -5.94 17.92 -6.65
N ILE A 176 -7.19 17.63 -6.22
CA ILE A 176 -8.37 17.58 -7.10
C ILE A 176 -9.29 18.76 -6.85
N SER A 177 -9.64 19.05 -5.58
CA SER A 177 -10.54 20.17 -5.24
C SER A 177 -9.82 21.52 -5.21
N GLY A 178 -8.48 21.54 -5.05
CA GLY A 178 -7.71 22.76 -4.94
C GLY A 178 -7.84 23.47 -3.58
N ASP A 179 -8.29 22.75 -2.55
CA ASP A 179 -8.35 23.26 -1.17
C ASP A 179 -6.94 23.41 -0.58
N VAL A 180 -6.72 24.44 0.27
CA VAL A 180 -5.41 24.76 0.86
C VAL A 180 -5.41 24.43 2.35
#